data_990416a4ed2c859ea01592cee8725250
#
_entry.id   990416a4ed2c859ea01592cee8725250
#
_cell.length_a   1.000
_cell.length_b   1.000
_cell.length_c   1.000
_cell.angle_alpha   90.00
_cell.angle_beta   90.00
_cell.angle_gamma   90.00
#
_symmetry.space_group_name_H-M   'P 1'
#
loop_
_entity.id
_entity.type
_entity.pdbx_description
1 polymer ?
#
loop_
_entity_poly.entity_id
_entity_poly.type
_entity_poly.pdbx_seq_one_letter_code
_entity_poly.pdbx_strand_id
1 'polypeptide(L)'
;MKKLLRFADMIILVCATIGMMLQLWIHLTGPNEQDLYPAHHPGWTTSVILTLCVLVFTWVVTRQVGNHQGYKANFPPSIPAALGCLGAVVAFGYTGMQQLQNSILWLDTLIGLLGLLSAIGLLLVAFCRWKGHQPPFLSYAIPCVFLSLYVFSLGREMGGEPEAVRYLFRFLATLSLIPACYQLWGFSVSSGNRNGCLFWCLLAGYLCIMSAPAGEGGLMYMLWGIWMLTNPCSLQYLIRRTQPEEPAQSEETTEEISAESPEIPCTTEEYPQPMPQPEEVSQSQGEEQPELDVDAIIAEILQEIDSNIT
;
A
#
# COMPACT_ATOMS: atom_id res chain seq x y z
N MET A 1 6.46 -25.45 -3.00
CA MET A 1 6.51 -23.99 -2.87
C MET A 1 5.42 -23.25 -3.67
N LYS A 2 5.17 -23.55 -4.97
CA LYS A 2 4.09 -22.89 -5.77
C LYS A 2 2.69 -23.02 -5.15
N LYS A 3 2.36 -24.11 -4.50
CA LYS A 3 1.09 -24.31 -3.78
C LYS A 3 0.98 -23.42 -2.53
N LEU A 4 2.08 -23.23 -1.80
CA LEU A 4 2.14 -22.39 -0.61
C LEU A 4 1.84 -20.92 -0.94
N LEU A 5 2.37 -20.45 -2.07
CA LEU A 5 2.12 -19.09 -2.57
C LEU A 5 0.62 -18.85 -2.87
N ARG A 6 -0.07 -19.87 -3.38
CA ARG A 6 -1.50 -19.80 -3.70
C ARG A 6 -2.41 -19.70 -2.47
N PHE A 7 -1.92 -20.19 -1.33
CA PHE A 7 -2.67 -20.16 -0.08
C PHE A 7 -2.12 -19.14 0.93
N ALA A 8 -1.18 -18.28 0.51
CA ALA A 8 -0.56 -17.31 1.40
C ALA A 8 -1.59 -16.40 2.08
N ASP A 9 -2.55 -15.89 1.33
CA ASP A 9 -3.61 -15.02 1.85
C ASP A 9 -4.47 -15.75 2.90
N MET A 10 -4.82 -17.01 2.63
CA MET A 10 -5.56 -17.86 3.57
C MET A 10 -4.75 -18.16 4.84
N ILE A 11 -3.46 -18.46 4.69
CA ILE A 11 -2.57 -18.73 5.84
C ILE A 11 -2.47 -17.46 6.70
N ILE A 12 -2.27 -16.30 6.09
CA ILE A 12 -2.22 -15.03 6.81
C ILE A 12 -3.55 -14.73 7.50
N LEU A 13 -4.68 -14.97 6.85
CA LEU A 13 -6.00 -14.79 7.46
C LEU A 13 -6.18 -15.71 8.69
N VAL A 14 -5.77 -16.97 8.60
CA VAL A 14 -5.83 -17.91 9.75
C VAL A 14 -4.89 -17.44 10.87
N CYS A 15 -3.66 -17.01 10.55
CA CYS A 15 -2.76 -16.46 11.57
C CYS A 15 -3.32 -15.17 12.20
N ALA A 16 -3.96 -14.32 11.41
CA ALA A 16 -4.59 -13.10 11.90
C ALA A 16 -5.77 -13.38 12.84
N THR A 17 -6.60 -14.37 12.51
CA THR A 17 -7.71 -14.80 13.41
C THR A 17 -7.18 -15.41 14.70
N ILE A 18 -6.12 -16.21 14.65
CA ILE A 18 -5.46 -16.73 15.87
C ILE A 18 -4.90 -15.55 16.69
N GLY A 19 -4.21 -14.60 16.06
CA GLY A 19 -3.70 -13.40 16.72
C GLY A 19 -4.82 -12.57 17.37
N MET A 20 -5.96 -12.41 16.68
CA MET A 20 -7.14 -11.74 17.19
C MET A 20 -7.69 -12.46 18.44
N MET A 21 -7.79 -13.78 18.41
CA MET A 21 -8.24 -14.57 19.57
C MET A 21 -7.26 -14.46 20.74
N LEU A 22 -5.95 -14.43 20.49
CA LEU A 22 -4.96 -14.21 21.55
C LEU A 22 -5.11 -12.81 22.18
N GLN A 23 -5.34 -11.77 21.38
CA GLN A 23 -5.57 -10.43 21.90
C GLN A 23 -6.88 -10.36 22.70
N LEU A 24 -7.95 -11.00 22.21
CA LEU A 24 -9.20 -11.09 22.94
C LEU A 24 -9.00 -11.81 24.29
N TRP A 25 -8.24 -12.92 24.30
CA TRP A 25 -7.92 -13.63 25.53
C TRP A 25 -7.14 -12.75 26.52
N ILE A 26 -6.15 -11.98 26.07
CA ILE A 26 -5.41 -11.02 26.90
C ILE A 26 -6.39 -10.00 27.51
N HIS A 27 -7.33 -9.47 26.71
CA HIS A 27 -8.31 -8.50 27.19
C HIS A 27 -9.29 -9.07 28.22
N LEU A 28 -9.67 -10.33 28.08
CA LEU A 28 -10.64 -10.96 28.99
C LEU A 28 -10.00 -11.43 30.32
N THR A 29 -8.70 -11.76 30.30
CA THR A 29 -8.01 -12.36 31.46
C THR A 29 -6.94 -11.47 32.07
N GLY A 30 -6.56 -10.38 31.37
CA GLY A 30 -5.40 -9.57 31.71
C GLY A 30 -5.58 -8.46 32.75
N PRO A 31 -6.74 -7.77 32.85
CA PRO A 31 -6.87 -6.69 33.82
C PRO A 31 -6.92 -7.25 35.25
N ASN A 32 -5.96 -6.81 36.07
CA ASN A 32 -6.00 -7.02 37.52
C ASN A 32 -6.98 -6.02 38.16
N GLU A 33 -7.25 -6.15 39.51
CA GLU A 33 -8.07 -5.20 40.26
C GLU A 33 -7.61 -3.71 40.13
N GLN A 34 -6.43 -3.47 39.60
CA GLN A 34 -5.85 -2.13 39.34
C GLN A 34 -5.91 -1.73 37.87
N ASP A 35 -6.66 -2.43 37.02
CA ASP A 35 -6.73 -2.26 35.55
C ASP A 35 -5.37 -2.30 34.82
N LEU A 36 -4.32 -2.82 35.46
CA LEU A 36 -2.99 -2.96 34.89
C LEU A 36 -2.82 -4.36 34.27
N TYR A 37 -2.37 -4.41 33.02
CA TYR A 37 -2.01 -5.67 32.36
C TYR A 37 -0.71 -6.22 32.95
N PRO A 38 -0.67 -7.49 33.41
CA PRO A 38 0.56 -8.08 33.91
C PRO A 38 1.60 -8.14 32.78
N ALA A 39 2.78 -7.56 33.03
CA ALA A 39 3.89 -7.49 32.06
C ALA A 39 4.33 -8.86 31.53
N HIS A 40 3.99 -9.94 32.23
CA HIS A 40 4.39 -11.32 31.92
C HIS A 40 3.21 -12.20 31.46
N HIS A 41 2.13 -11.61 30.95
CA HIS A 41 1.02 -12.44 30.45
C HIS A 41 1.49 -13.30 29.25
N PRO A 42 1.33 -14.64 29.27
CA PRO A 42 1.85 -15.55 28.23
C PRO A 42 1.28 -15.23 26.84
N GLY A 43 0.09 -14.65 26.77
CA GLY A 43 -0.53 -14.20 25.54
C GLY A 43 0.30 -13.15 24.79
N TRP A 44 1.00 -12.24 25.50
CA TRP A 44 1.89 -11.25 24.87
C TRP A 44 3.06 -11.90 24.15
N THR A 45 3.77 -12.78 24.87
CA THR A 45 4.92 -13.50 24.28
C THR A 45 4.50 -14.31 23.06
N THR A 46 3.35 -15.01 23.15
CA THR A 46 2.81 -15.80 22.05
C THR A 46 2.43 -14.90 20.86
N SER A 47 1.82 -13.74 21.11
CA SER A 47 1.44 -12.77 20.08
C SER A 47 2.66 -12.21 19.35
N VAL A 48 3.73 -11.88 20.05
CA VAL A 48 4.99 -11.40 19.47
C VAL A 48 5.64 -12.48 18.63
N ILE A 49 5.73 -13.72 19.14
CA ILE A 49 6.31 -14.85 18.39
C ILE A 49 5.49 -15.10 17.10
N LEU A 50 4.16 -15.10 17.19
CA LEU A 50 3.30 -15.27 16.02
C LEU A 50 3.54 -14.16 14.99
N THR A 51 3.65 -12.92 15.44
CA THR A 51 3.93 -11.76 14.55
C THR A 51 5.28 -11.89 13.86
N LEU A 52 6.32 -12.34 14.56
CA LEU A 52 7.64 -12.59 13.96
C LEU A 52 7.58 -13.73 12.93
N CYS A 53 6.86 -14.81 13.23
CA CYS A 53 6.65 -15.91 12.29
C CYS A 53 5.93 -15.44 11.01
N VAL A 54 4.88 -14.63 11.15
CA VAL A 54 4.15 -14.04 10.02
C VAL A 54 5.03 -13.11 9.20
N LEU A 55 5.86 -12.28 9.85
CA LEU A 55 6.80 -11.38 9.17
C LEU A 55 7.82 -12.16 8.34
N VAL A 56 8.42 -13.21 8.91
CA VAL A 56 9.37 -14.07 8.17
C VAL A 56 8.65 -14.79 7.03
N PHE A 57 7.46 -15.32 7.27
CA PHE A 57 6.66 -16.02 6.25
C PHE A 57 6.33 -15.08 5.08
N THR A 58 5.81 -13.89 5.34
CA THR A 58 5.49 -12.90 4.30
C THR A 58 6.73 -12.49 3.52
N TRP A 59 7.85 -12.28 4.18
CA TRP A 59 9.11 -11.94 3.53
C TRP A 59 9.60 -13.06 2.59
N VAL A 60 9.55 -14.33 3.03
CA VAL A 60 9.94 -15.48 2.20
C VAL A 60 9.02 -15.64 0.99
N VAL A 61 7.70 -15.50 1.21
CA VAL A 61 6.70 -15.63 0.14
C VAL A 61 6.88 -14.54 -0.91
N THR A 62 7.05 -13.30 -0.50
CA THR A 62 7.16 -12.16 -1.42
C THR A 62 8.43 -12.18 -2.27
N ARG A 63 9.53 -12.69 -1.74
CA ARG A 63 10.78 -12.87 -2.52
C ARG A 63 10.67 -13.86 -3.68
N GLN A 64 9.66 -14.74 -3.67
CA GLN A 64 9.45 -15.72 -4.72
C GLN A 64 8.61 -15.19 -5.89
N VAL A 65 8.04 -14.00 -5.74
CA VAL A 65 7.17 -13.39 -6.75
C VAL A 65 7.98 -12.51 -7.68
N GLY A 66 7.81 -12.68 -9.00
CA GLY A 66 8.46 -11.81 -9.99
C GLY A 66 7.94 -10.37 -9.92
N ASN A 67 8.81 -9.39 -10.14
CA ASN A 67 8.43 -7.98 -10.10
C ASN A 67 7.85 -7.52 -11.44
N HIS A 68 6.65 -6.90 -11.41
CA HIS A 68 6.00 -6.26 -12.56
C HIS A 68 5.45 -4.90 -12.15
N GLN A 69 5.72 -3.86 -12.92
CA GLN A 69 5.42 -2.47 -12.58
C GLN A 69 4.04 -1.97 -13.05
N GLY A 70 3.47 -2.56 -14.10
CA GLY A 70 2.22 -2.07 -14.70
C GLY A 70 0.97 -2.33 -13.85
N TYR A 71 0.10 -1.32 -13.66
CA TYR A 71 -1.15 -1.45 -12.92
C TYR A 71 -2.06 -2.54 -13.52
N LYS A 72 -2.40 -2.42 -14.82
CA LYS A 72 -3.31 -3.35 -15.51
C LYS A 72 -2.83 -4.80 -15.51
N ALA A 73 -1.49 -5.01 -15.51
CA ALA A 73 -0.91 -6.34 -15.47
C ALA A 73 -1.01 -7.00 -14.07
N ASN A 74 -1.13 -6.21 -13.01
CA ASN A 74 -1.17 -6.70 -11.65
C ASN A 74 -2.59 -6.76 -11.08
N PHE A 75 -3.45 -5.82 -11.44
CA PHE A 75 -4.78 -5.65 -10.84
C PHE A 75 -5.90 -5.82 -11.88
N PRO A 76 -6.38 -7.04 -12.11
CA PRO A 76 -7.57 -7.27 -12.91
C PRO A 76 -8.82 -6.75 -12.20
N PRO A 77 -9.94 -6.55 -12.91
CA PRO A 77 -11.21 -6.25 -12.29
C PRO A 77 -11.57 -7.33 -11.28
N SER A 78 -11.86 -6.92 -10.04
CA SER A 78 -12.08 -7.84 -8.92
C SER A 78 -13.13 -7.29 -7.97
N ILE A 79 -14.24 -8.04 -7.85
CA ILE A 79 -15.34 -7.70 -6.92
C ILE A 79 -14.86 -7.75 -5.46
N PRO A 80 -14.12 -8.77 -4.99
CA PRO A 80 -13.61 -8.79 -3.61
C PRO A 80 -12.75 -7.57 -3.27
N ALA A 81 -11.87 -7.15 -4.19
CA ALA A 81 -11.04 -5.97 -3.97
C ALA A 81 -11.86 -4.68 -3.92
N ALA A 82 -12.91 -4.55 -4.75
CA ALA A 82 -13.82 -3.42 -4.72
C ALA A 82 -14.60 -3.37 -3.39
N LEU A 83 -15.12 -4.52 -2.90
CA LEU A 83 -15.79 -4.63 -1.61
C LEU A 83 -14.84 -4.31 -0.44
N GLY A 84 -13.60 -4.78 -0.48
CA GLY A 84 -12.58 -4.42 0.51
C GLY A 84 -12.33 -2.91 0.55
N CYS A 85 -12.24 -2.26 -0.63
CA CYS A 85 -12.13 -0.79 -0.71
C CYS A 85 -13.35 -0.09 -0.13
N LEU A 86 -14.58 -0.59 -0.35
CA LEU A 86 -15.79 -0.03 0.27
C LEU A 86 -15.76 -0.15 1.81
N GLY A 87 -15.27 -1.26 2.34
CA GLY A 87 -15.02 -1.41 3.78
C GLY A 87 -14.05 -0.35 4.29
N ALA A 88 -12.95 -0.10 3.55
CA ALA A 88 -12.01 0.95 3.89
C ALA A 88 -12.64 2.36 3.82
N VAL A 89 -13.52 2.65 2.86
CA VAL A 89 -14.26 3.91 2.78
C VAL A 89 -15.03 4.16 4.08
N VAL A 90 -15.74 3.15 4.58
CA VAL A 90 -16.48 3.24 5.85
C VAL A 90 -15.51 3.49 7.01
N ALA A 91 -14.40 2.77 7.06
CA ALA A 91 -13.43 2.90 8.13
C ALA A 91 -12.78 4.30 8.16
N PHE A 92 -12.28 4.80 7.02
CA PHE A 92 -11.68 6.14 6.94
C PHE A 92 -12.71 7.25 7.21
N GLY A 93 -13.93 7.10 6.68
CA GLY A 93 -15.02 8.05 6.92
C GLY A 93 -15.39 8.13 8.39
N TYR A 94 -15.56 7.00 9.06
CA TYR A 94 -15.87 6.96 10.49
C TYR A 94 -14.73 7.54 11.34
N THR A 95 -13.49 7.12 11.10
CA THR A 95 -12.31 7.64 11.83
C THR A 95 -12.18 9.15 11.61
N GLY A 96 -12.39 9.64 10.37
CA GLY A 96 -12.39 11.06 10.08
C GLY A 96 -13.47 11.84 10.83
N MET A 97 -14.69 11.31 10.87
CA MET A 97 -15.80 11.91 11.64
C MET A 97 -15.52 11.93 13.15
N GLN A 98 -14.99 10.83 13.69
CA GLN A 98 -14.63 10.73 15.10
C GLN A 98 -13.55 11.76 15.49
N GLN A 99 -12.53 11.93 14.64
CA GLN A 99 -11.48 12.93 14.86
C GLN A 99 -12.03 14.36 14.80
N LEU A 100 -12.99 14.65 13.92
CA LEU A 100 -13.65 15.96 13.87
C LEU A 100 -14.51 16.25 15.10
N GLN A 101 -15.22 15.24 15.60
CA GLN A 101 -16.07 15.40 16.81
C GLN A 101 -15.23 15.60 18.06
N ASN A 102 -14.09 14.95 18.17
CA ASN A 102 -13.20 15.00 19.33
C ASN A 102 -12.05 16.00 19.15
N SER A 103 -12.14 16.89 18.15
CA SER A 103 -11.06 17.81 17.82
C SER A 103 -10.86 18.85 18.93
N ILE A 104 -9.72 18.81 19.60
CA ILE A 104 -9.27 19.82 20.58
C ILE A 104 -8.25 20.75 19.92
N LEU A 105 -7.43 20.19 19.02
CA LEU A 105 -6.36 20.91 18.32
C LEU A 105 -6.71 21.06 16.84
N TRP A 106 -6.20 22.11 16.20
CA TRP A 106 -6.33 22.28 14.74
C TRP A 106 -5.82 21.08 13.95
N LEU A 107 -4.81 20.36 14.49
CA LEU A 107 -4.25 19.15 13.89
C LEU A 107 -5.30 18.03 13.81
N ASP A 108 -6.10 17.84 14.86
CA ASP A 108 -7.15 16.82 14.90
C ASP A 108 -8.24 17.11 13.85
N THR A 109 -8.56 18.40 13.67
CA THR A 109 -9.48 18.85 12.60
C THR A 109 -8.90 18.54 11.21
N LEU A 110 -7.61 18.81 11.01
CA LEU A 110 -6.93 18.51 9.74
C LEU A 110 -6.93 17.00 9.45
N ILE A 111 -6.61 16.17 10.44
CA ILE A 111 -6.65 14.70 10.33
C ILE A 111 -8.07 14.26 9.99
N GLY A 112 -9.08 14.78 10.65
CA GLY A 112 -10.47 14.45 10.38
C GLY A 112 -10.90 14.77 8.94
N LEU A 113 -10.56 15.95 8.43
CA LEU A 113 -10.82 16.34 7.04
C LEU A 113 -10.09 15.44 6.03
N LEU A 114 -8.83 15.12 6.30
CA LEU A 114 -8.06 14.17 5.45
C LEU A 114 -8.65 12.77 5.49
N GLY A 115 -9.22 12.34 6.61
CA GLY A 115 -9.94 11.07 6.73
C GLY A 115 -11.16 11.00 5.81
N LEU A 116 -11.98 12.05 5.80
CA LEU A 116 -13.14 12.15 4.91
C LEU A 116 -12.72 12.22 3.44
N LEU A 117 -11.66 12.99 3.13
CA LEU A 117 -11.14 13.06 1.77
C LEU A 117 -10.54 11.72 1.31
N SER A 118 -9.92 10.98 2.23
CA SER A 118 -9.45 9.62 2.00
C SER A 118 -10.59 8.65 1.66
N ALA A 119 -11.72 8.77 2.35
CA ALA A 119 -12.90 7.97 2.08
C ALA A 119 -13.43 8.23 0.64
N ILE A 120 -13.49 9.49 0.21
CA ILE A 120 -13.89 9.86 -1.15
C ILE A 120 -12.88 9.29 -2.17
N GLY A 121 -11.58 9.43 -1.92
CA GLY A 121 -10.53 8.87 -2.78
C GLY A 121 -10.65 7.35 -2.94
N LEU A 122 -10.88 6.63 -1.85
CA LEU A 122 -11.04 5.17 -1.85
C LEU A 122 -12.35 4.71 -2.49
N LEU A 123 -13.40 5.53 -2.47
CA LEU A 123 -14.63 5.26 -3.21
C LEU A 123 -14.36 5.25 -4.72
N LEU A 124 -13.56 6.20 -5.22
CA LEU A 124 -13.10 6.20 -6.61
C LEU A 124 -12.25 4.96 -6.93
N VAL A 125 -11.37 4.56 -5.99
CA VAL A 125 -10.59 3.31 -6.13
C VAL A 125 -11.51 2.11 -6.23
N ALA A 126 -12.53 1.97 -5.39
CA ALA A 126 -13.49 0.87 -5.42
C ALA A 126 -14.17 0.76 -6.79
N PHE A 127 -14.60 1.89 -7.35
CA PHE A 127 -15.18 1.94 -8.69
C PHE A 127 -14.19 1.55 -9.78
N CYS A 128 -12.95 2.05 -9.70
CA CYS A 128 -11.89 1.69 -10.65
C CYS A 128 -11.53 0.20 -10.57
N ARG A 129 -11.49 -0.38 -9.36
CA ARG A 129 -11.24 -1.82 -9.14
C ARG A 129 -12.36 -2.69 -9.73
N TRP A 130 -13.60 -2.25 -9.61
CA TRP A 130 -14.73 -2.95 -10.21
C TRP A 130 -14.64 -2.96 -11.75
N LYS A 131 -14.32 -1.82 -12.35
CA LYS A 131 -14.22 -1.68 -13.81
C LYS A 131 -12.87 -2.07 -14.42
N GLY A 132 -11.85 -2.34 -13.62
CA GLY A 132 -10.49 -2.62 -14.09
C GLY A 132 -9.74 -1.39 -14.62
N HIS A 133 -10.14 -0.19 -14.20
CA HIS A 133 -9.47 1.06 -14.56
C HIS A 133 -8.35 1.39 -13.56
N GLN A 134 -7.35 2.14 -14.03
CA GLN A 134 -6.31 2.66 -13.16
C GLN A 134 -6.87 3.81 -12.32
N PRO A 135 -6.75 3.79 -10.98
CA PRO A 135 -7.23 4.87 -10.13
C PRO A 135 -6.37 6.11 -10.28
N PRO A 136 -6.94 7.31 -10.05
CA PRO A 136 -6.17 8.56 -10.00
C PRO A 136 -5.08 8.47 -8.92
N PHE A 137 -3.93 9.13 -9.17
CA PHE A 137 -2.78 9.05 -8.25
C PHE A 137 -3.08 9.57 -6.84
N LEU A 138 -3.92 10.60 -6.71
CA LEU A 138 -4.32 11.18 -5.42
C LEU A 138 -5.13 10.23 -4.55
N SER A 139 -5.83 9.25 -5.13
CA SER A 139 -6.74 8.36 -4.40
C SER A 139 -6.03 7.48 -3.36
N TYR A 140 -4.75 7.19 -3.52
CA TYR A 140 -3.93 6.48 -2.52
C TYR A 140 -2.97 7.41 -1.77
N ALA A 141 -2.61 8.56 -2.36
CA ALA A 141 -1.73 9.52 -1.71
C ALA A 141 -2.38 10.15 -0.47
N ILE A 142 -3.66 10.54 -0.58
CA ILE A 142 -4.40 11.16 0.52
C ILE A 142 -4.53 10.20 1.73
N PRO A 143 -4.96 8.93 1.59
CA PRO A 143 -4.92 7.96 2.69
C PRO A 143 -3.53 7.79 3.32
N CYS A 144 -2.46 7.82 2.52
CA CYS A 144 -1.09 7.71 3.02
C CYS A 144 -0.74 8.90 3.94
N VAL A 145 -1.06 10.13 3.53
CA VAL A 145 -0.86 11.34 4.34
C VAL A 145 -1.73 11.29 5.60
N PHE A 146 -3.01 10.93 5.47
CA PHE A 146 -3.91 10.76 6.61
C PHE A 146 -3.31 9.80 7.65
N LEU A 147 -2.92 8.59 7.24
CA LEU A 147 -2.36 7.57 8.14
C LEU A 147 -1.09 8.05 8.81
N SER A 148 -0.23 8.78 8.09
CA SER A 148 1.00 9.36 8.65
C SER A 148 0.71 10.35 9.78
N LEU A 149 -0.27 11.23 9.60
CA LEU A 149 -0.69 12.16 10.64
C LEU A 149 -1.46 11.45 11.77
N TYR A 150 -2.26 10.46 11.44
CA TYR A 150 -3.02 9.68 12.43
C TYR A 150 -2.11 8.90 13.38
N VAL A 151 -0.95 8.41 12.92
CA VAL A 151 0.06 7.80 13.78
C VAL A 151 0.57 8.79 14.86
N PHE A 152 0.72 10.07 14.54
CA PHE A 152 1.09 11.08 15.53
C PHE A 152 -0.01 11.30 16.58
N SER A 153 -1.28 11.34 16.16
CA SER A 153 -2.42 11.40 17.08
C SER A 153 -2.45 10.20 18.02
N LEU A 154 -2.28 9.00 17.45
CA LEU A 154 -2.23 7.75 18.22
C LEU A 154 -1.04 7.71 19.19
N GLY A 155 0.13 8.18 18.77
CA GLY A 155 1.32 8.28 19.63
C GLY A 155 1.13 9.25 20.79
N ARG A 156 0.38 10.34 20.59
CA ARG A 156 0.03 11.29 21.66
C ARG A 156 -0.91 10.65 22.69
N GLU A 157 -1.90 9.88 22.24
CA GLU A 157 -2.80 9.12 23.12
C GLU A 157 -2.01 8.10 23.97
N MET A 158 -1.09 7.37 23.34
CA MET A 158 -0.21 6.40 24.03
C MET A 158 0.67 7.05 25.11
N GLY A 159 1.15 8.28 24.89
CA GLY A 159 2.04 8.98 25.83
C GLY A 159 1.35 9.41 27.12
N GLY A 160 0.05 9.48 27.16
CA GLY A 160 -0.76 9.84 28.34
C GLY A 160 -1.23 8.65 29.16
N GLU A 161 -1.13 7.43 28.65
CA GLU A 161 -1.68 6.22 29.27
C GLU A 161 -0.58 5.33 29.85
N PRO A 162 -0.74 4.83 31.10
CA PRO A 162 0.20 3.87 31.70
C PRO A 162 0.25 2.52 30.97
N GLU A 163 -0.72 2.26 30.09
CA GLU A 163 -0.89 1.01 29.35
C GLU A 163 -0.42 1.10 27.87
N ALA A 164 0.72 1.75 27.60
CA ALA A 164 1.25 1.88 26.24
C ALA A 164 1.32 0.55 25.46
N VAL A 165 1.46 -0.57 26.16
CA VAL A 165 1.52 -1.93 25.57
C VAL A 165 0.21 -2.31 24.90
N ARG A 166 -0.95 -1.88 25.42
CA ARG A 166 -2.28 -2.13 24.84
C ARG A 166 -2.41 -1.56 23.43
N TYR A 167 -1.82 -0.40 23.21
CA TYR A 167 -1.89 0.31 21.94
C TYR A 167 -0.80 -0.11 20.94
N LEU A 168 0.20 -0.91 21.36
CA LEU A 168 1.34 -1.28 20.54
C LEU A 168 0.92 -1.90 19.20
N PHE A 169 0.01 -2.88 19.21
CA PHE A 169 -0.44 -3.54 17.99
C PHE A 169 -1.25 -2.63 17.09
N ARG A 170 -2.05 -1.71 17.64
CA ARG A 170 -2.75 -0.67 16.88
C ARG A 170 -1.77 0.29 16.21
N PHE A 171 -0.77 0.72 16.95
CA PHE A 171 0.29 1.57 16.43
C PHE A 171 1.06 0.87 15.30
N LEU A 172 1.47 -0.38 15.49
CA LEU A 172 2.14 -1.19 14.47
C LEU A 172 1.22 -1.45 13.25
N ALA A 173 -0.06 -1.68 13.47
CA ALA A 173 -1.04 -1.84 12.39
C ALA A 173 -1.13 -0.57 11.55
N THR A 174 -1.33 0.59 12.18
CA THR A 174 -1.41 1.87 11.48
C THR A 174 -0.08 2.20 10.78
N LEU A 175 1.05 1.97 11.44
CA LEU A 175 2.38 2.17 10.86
C LEU A 175 2.60 1.29 9.61
N SER A 176 2.11 0.05 9.60
CA SER A 176 2.23 -0.87 8.46
C SER A 176 1.31 -0.51 7.28
N LEU A 177 0.20 0.18 7.55
CA LEU A 177 -0.71 0.68 6.50
C LEU A 177 -0.07 1.77 5.64
N ILE A 178 0.81 2.58 6.20
CA ILE A 178 1.48 3.67 5.48
C ILE A 178 2.28 3.15 4.28
N PRO A 179 3.26 2.24 4.46
CA PRO A 179 4.00 1.69 3.33
C PRO A 179 3.12 0.82 2.41
N ALA A 180 2.05 0.19 2.91
CA ALA A 180 1.09 -0.51 2.07
C ALA A 180 0.37 0.46 1.10
N CYS A 181 -0.16 1.57 1.62
CA CYS A 181 -0.77 2.63 0.79
C CYS A 181 0.24 3.25 -0.17
N TYR A 182 1.48 3.49 0.27
CA TYR A 182 2.55 4.01 -0.57
C TYR A 182 2.86 3.08 -1.75
N GLN A 183 2.95 1.78 -1.52
CA GLN A 183 3.17 0.80 -2.59
C GLN A 183 1.98 0.73 -3.56
N LEU A 184 0.74 0.81 -3.06
CA LEU A 184 -0.46 0.88 -3.90
C LEU A 184 -0.48 2.18 -4.72
N TRP A 185 -0.06 3.30 -4.13
CA TRP A 185 0.12 4.56 -4.84
C TRP A 185 1.15 4.46 -5.96
N GLY A 186 2.29 3.80 -5.72
CA GLY A 186 3.32 3.55 -6.73
C GLY A 186 2.77 2.90 -8.01
N PHE A 187 1.80 2.00 -7.90
CA PHE A 187 1.13 1.41 -9.07
C PHE A 187 0.27 2.42 -9.84
N SER A 188 -0.31 3.42 -9.18
CA SER A 188 -1.05 4.49 -9.87
C SER A 188 -0.14 5.39 -10.70
N VAL A 189 1.15 5.47 -10.35
CA VAL A 189 2.18 6.27 -11.05
C VAL A 189 3.06 5.40 -11.95
N SER A 190 2.69 4.11 -12.17
CA SER A 190 3.43 3.13 -12.98
C SER A 190 4.85 2.80 -12.47
N SER A 191 5.17 3.15 -11.23
CA SER A 191 6.45 2.83 -10.55
C SER A 191 6.28 1.78 -9.44
N GLY A 192 5.19 1.01 -9.46
CA GLY A 192 4.84 0.07 -8.39
C GLY A 192 5.81 -1.11 -8.27
N ASN A 193 6.13 -1.48 -7.04
CA ASN A 193 6.89 -2.67 -6.70
C ASN A 193 5.94 -3.77 -6.19
N ARG A 194 5.75 -4.81 -6.99
CA ARG A 194 4.83 -5.92 -6.68
C ARG A 194 5.21 -6.65 -5.39
N ASN A 195 6.49 -6.91 -5.19
CA ASN A 195 6.97 -7.63 -4.00
C ASN A 195 6.75 -6.80 -2.74
N GLY A 196 7.08 -5.51 -2.79
CA GLY A 196 6.84 -4.58 -1.69
C GLY A 196 5.36 -4.42 -1.37
N CYS A 197 4.51 -4.28 -2.40
CA CYS A 197 3.06 -4.19 -2.24
C CYS A 197 2.48 -5.44 -1.57
N LEU A 198 2.85 -6.63 -2.06
CA LEU A 198 2.40 -7.89 -1.50
C LEU A 198 2.83 -8.03 -0.03
N PHE A 199 4.10 -7.73 0.26
CA PHE A 199 4.64 -7.80 1.62
C PHE A 199 3.86 -6.90 2.59
N TRP A 200 3.74 -5.63 2.25
CA TRP A 200 3.12 -4.66 3.15
C TRP A 200 1.61 -4.85 3.27
N CYS A 201 0.91 -5.24 2.19
CA CYS A 201 -0.53 -5.52 2.26
C CYS A 201 -0.83 -6.74 3.14
N LEU A 202 -0.05 -7.83 3.03
CA LEU A 202 -0.23 -9.02 3.86
C LEU A 202 0.08 -8.73 5.32
N LEU A 203 1.19 -8.03 5.60
CA LEU A 203 1.58 -7.67 6.96
C LEU A 203 0.60 -6.70 7.60
N ALA A 204 0.18 -5.66 6.88
CA ALA A 204 -0.81 -4.71 7.37
C ALA A 204 -2.17 -5.37 7.60
N GLY A 205 -2.61 -6.26 6.70
CA GLY A 205 -3.83 -7.03 6.86
C GLY A 205 -3.82 -7.89 8.14
N TYR A 206 -2.70 -8.59 8.39
CA TYR A 206 -2.50 -9.37 9.61
C TYR A 206 -2.57 -8.50 10.87
N LEU A 207 -1.77 -7.42 10.93
CA LEU A 207 -1.68 -6.56 12.11
C LEU A 207 -3.01 -5.84 12.39
N CYS A 208 -3.72 -5.40 11.37
CA CYS A 208 -5.02 -4.75 11.52
C CYS A 208 -6.07 -5.70 12.11
N ILE A 209 -6.19 -6.93 11.60
CA ILE A 209 -7.16 -7.90 12.13
C ILE A 209 -6.79 -8.30 13.55
N MET A 210 -5.50 -8.53 13.82
CA MET A 210 -5.01 -8.87 15.15
C MET A 210 -5.31 -7.76 16.18
N SER A 211 -5.23 -6.49 15.78
CA SER A 211 -5.44 -5.34 16.66
C SER A 211 -6.92 -5.00 16.89
N ALA A 212 -7.85 -5.64 16.19
CA ALA A 212 -9.28 -5.36 16.28
C ALA A 212 -9.87 -5.48 17.71
N PRO A 213 -9.52 -6.48 18.55
CA PRO A 213 -10.08 -6.60 19.90
C PRO A 213 -9.59 -5.55 20.89
N ALA A 214 -8.57 -4.76 20.55
CA ALA A 214 -7.89 -3.87 21.50
C ALA A 214 -8.70 -2.64 21.98
N GLY A 215 -10.04 -2.62 21.87
CA GLY A 215 -10.93 -1.59 22.42
C GLY A 215 -11.67 -0.76 21.35
N GLU A 216 -11.98 0.50 21.64
CA GLU A 216 -12.74 1.38 20.74
C GLU A 216 -12.09 1.50 19.36
N GLY A 217 -12.91 1.45 18.29
CA GLY A 217 -12.41 1.50 16.90
C GLY A 217 -11.95 0.15 16.33
N GLY A 218 -12.11 -0.98 17.05
CA GLY A 218 -11.70 -2.30 16.56
C GLY A 218 -12.29 -2.72 15.23
N LEU A 219 -13.56 -2.34 14.97
CA LEU A 219 -14.22 -2.59 13.68
C LEU A 219 -13.48 -1.90 12.52
N MET A 220 -12.91 -0.71 12.74
CA MET A 220 -12.16 0.03 11.72
C MET A 220 -10.90 -0.73 11.31
N TYR A 221 -10.16 -1.24 12.30
CA TYR A 221 -8.99 -2.06 12.04
C TYR A 221 -9.36 -3.36 11.30
N MET A 222 -10.48 -4.00 11.64
CA MET A 222 -10.98 -5.14 10.85
C MET A 222 -11.23 -4.77 9.39
N LEU A 223 -11.91 -3.66 9.13
CA LEU A 223 -12.22 -3.20 7.78
C LEU A 223 -10.94 -2.84 7.00
N TRP A 224 -9.97 -2.17 7.62
CA TRP A 224 -8.66 -1.92 7.02
C TRP A 224 -7.90 -3.22 6.73
N GLY A 225 -7.96 -4.19 7.66
CA GLY A 225 -7.34 -5.50 7.48
C GLY A 225 -7.93 -6.28 6.29
N ILE A 226 -9.26 -6.33 6.18
CA ILE A 226 -9.98 -6.95 5.05
C ILE A 226 -9.59 -6.25 3.74
N TRP A 227 -9.57 -4.92 3.71
CA TRP A 227 -9.13 -4.16 2.55
C TRP A 227 -7.71 -4.53 2.12
N MET A 228 -6.77 -4.59 3.07
CA MET A 228 -5.39 -4.95 2.77
C MET A 228 -5.25 -6.39 2.28
N LEU A 229 -5.99 -7.36 2.83
CA LEU A 229 -5.96 -8.76 2.37
C LEU A 229 -6.66 -8.98 1.02
N THR A 230 -7.65 -8.17 0.67
CA THR A 230 -8.32 -8.29 -0.64
C THR A 230 -7.48 -7.77 -1.80
N ASN A 231 -6.51 -6.88 -1.56
CA ASN A 231 -5.58 -6.42 -2.59
C ASN A 231 -4.65 -7.53 -3.11
N PRO A 232 -3.93 -8.30 -2.26
CA PRO A 232 -3.16 -9.47 -2.69
C PRO A 232 -3.99 -10.52 -3.42
N CYS A 233 -5.20 -10.81 -2.97
CA CYS A 233 -6.11 -11.74 -3.65
C CYS A 233 -6.42 -11.36 -5.10
N SER A 234 -6.37 -10.06 -5.41
CA SER A 234 -6.59 -9.54 -6.77
C SER A 234 -5.33 -9.48 -7.63
N LEU A 235 -4.14 -9.69 -7.05
CA LEU A 235 -2.88 -9.66 -7.78
C LEU A 235 -2.73 -10.90 -8.68
N GLN A 236 -2.45 -10.70 -9.96
CA GLN A 236 -2.27 -11.79 -10.95
C GLN A 236 -0.93 -12.55 -10.80
N TYR A 237 -0.31 -12.54 -9.61
CA TYR A 237 1.00 -13.15 -9.43
C TYR A 237 0.99 -14.67 -9.58
N LEU A 238 -0.17 -15.31 -9.40
CA LEU A 238 -0.34 -16.75 -9.49
C LEU A 238 -0.64 -17.25 -10.90
N ILE A 239 -1.34 -16.46 -11.71
CA ILE A 239 -1.88 -16.90 -12.99
C ILE A 239 -0.76 -17.03 -14.04
N ARG A 240 0.21 -16.12 -14.06
CA ARG A 240 1.27 -16.06 -15.08
C ARG A 240 2.34 -17.15 -14.94
N ARG A 241 2.50 -17.76 -13.76
CA ARG A 241 3.44 -18.89 -13.56
C ARG A 241 2.82 -20.26 -13.87
N THR A 242 1.50 -20.32 -14.09
CA THR A 242 0.76 -21.58 -14.35
C THR A 242 0.45 -21.77 -15.83
N GLN A 243 0.58 -20.74 -16.66
CA GLN A 243 0.59 -20.97 -18.11
C GLN A 243 1.98 -21.57 -18.45
N PRO A 244 2.04 -22.83 -18.93
CA PRO A 244 3.21 -23.29 -19.64
C PRO A 244 3.47 -22.25 -20.74
N GLU A 245 4.70 -21.83 -20.93
CA GLU A 245 5.09 -21.17 -22.16
C GLU A 245 4.58 -22.12 -23.27
N GLU A 246 3.51 -21.72 -23.94
CA GLU A 246 3.16 -22.32 -25.22
C GLU A 246 4.44 -22.20 -26.04
N PRO A 247 5.02 -23.35 -26.49
CA PRO A 247 6.21 -23.27 -27.31
C PRO A 247 5.82 -22.35 -28.46
N ALA A 248 6.60 -21.30 -28.66
CA ALA A 248 6.46 -20.41 -29.79
C ALA A 248 6.23 -21.31 -31.00
N GLN A 249 5.01 -21.25 -31.54
CA GLN A 249 4.73 -21.87 -32.81
C GLN A 249 5.72 -21.23 -33.76
N SER A 250 6.79 -21.98 -34.05
CA SER A 250 7.60 -21.76 -35.22
C SER A 250 6.60 -21.72 -36.38
N GLU A 251 6.40 -20.53 -36.91
CA GLU A 251 5.80 -20.36 -38.24
C GLU A 251 6.70 -21.15 -39.17
N GLU A 252 6.35 -22.42 -39.39
CA GLU A 252 6.81 -23.20 -40.54
C GLU A 252 6.25 -22.49 -41.76
N THR A 253 7.07 -21.61 -42.30
CA THR A 253 6.92 -21.09 -43.65
C THR A 253 6.94 -22.28 -44.58
N THR A 254 5.78 -22.79 -44.92
CA THR A 254 5.62 -23.71 -46.05
C THR A 254 5.85 -22.90 -47.32
N GLU A 255 7.07 -22.92 -47.79
CA GLU A 255 7.40 -22.59 -49.17
C GLU A 255 6.76 -23.64 -50.09
N GLU A 256 5.56 -23.40 -50.57
CA GLU A 256 5.09 -24.06 -51.77
C GLU A 256 5.53 -23.22 -53.00
N ILE A 257 6.56 -23.78 -53.63
CA ILE A 257 6.98 -23.45 -54.98
C ILE A 257 5.83 -23.76 -55.95
N SER A 258 5.28 -22.73 -56.58
CA SER A 258 4.58 -22.90 -57.82
C SER A 258 5.00 -21.79 -58.78
N ALA A 259 5.69 -22.21 -59.81
CA ALA A 259 6.13 -21.45 -60.96
C ALA A 259 4.88 -20.96 -61.76
N GLU A 260 4.80 -19.70 -62.10
CA GLU A 260 4.45 -19.29 -63.45
C GLU A 260 4.61 -17.76 -63.59
N SER A 261 5.47 -17.37 -64.52
CA SER A 261 5.68 -16.02 -65.01
C SER A 261 4.49 -15.55 -65.82
N PRO A 262 4.11 -14.25 -65.88
CA PRO A 262 4.63 -13.42 -66.97
C PRO A 262 4.98 -11.97 -66.57
N GLU A 263 5.91 -11.46 -67.38
CA GLU A 263 6.40 -10.09 -67.50
C GLU A 263 5.29 -9.04 -67.57
N ILE A 264 5.40 -7.94 -66.83
CA ILE A 264 4.88 -6.60 -67.15
C ILE A 264 5.82 -5.51 -66.59
N PRO A 265 5.91 -4.32 -67.20
CA PRO A 265 7.15 -3.59 -67.32
C PRO A 265 7.43 -2.54 -66.24
N CYS A 266 8.72 -2.21 -66.10
CA CYS A 266 9.26 -1.05 -65.38
C CYS A 266 8.43 0.22 -65.49
N THR A 267 7.96 0.69 -64.38
CA THR A 267 7.67 2.12 -64.15
C THR A 267 8.53 2.59 -63.00
N THR A 268 9.46 3.42 -63.32
CA THR A 268 10.37 4.13 -62.44
C THR A 268 9.55 5.09 -61.59
N GLU A 269 9.31 4.79 -60.34
CA GLU A 269 8.82 5.78 -59.37
C GLU A 269 9.96 6.16 -58.41
N GLU A 270 10.23 7.39 -58.46
CA GLU A 270 11.20 8.22 -57.78
C GLU A 270 11.07 8.10 -56.27
N TYR A 271 12.13 7.64 -55.59
CA TYR A 271 12.26 7.60 -54.14
C TYR A 271 12.36 9.03 -53.59
N PRO A 272 11.53 9.44 -52.63
CA PRO A 272 11.73 10.67 -51.91
C PRO A 272 12.96 10.53 -50.98
N GLN A 273 13.83 11.53 -51.07
CA GLN A 273 15.04 11.65 -50.24
C GLN A 273 14.70 11.68 -48.74
N PRO A 274 15.56 11.11 -47.88
CA PRO A 274 15.40 11.19 -46.42
C PRO A 274 15.57 12.63 -45.95
N MET A 275 14.62 13.08 -45.10
CA MET A 275 14.70 14.36 -44.39
C MET A 275 15.97 14.43 -43.52
N PRO A 276 16.62 15.60 -43.45
CA PRO A 276 17.78 15.81 -42.60
C PRO A 276 17.39 15.66 -41.12
N GLN A 277 18.22 14.93 -40.39
CA GLN A 277 18.17 14.85 -38.93
C GLN A 277 18.33 16.24 -38.29
N PRO A 278 17.58 16.56 -37.23
CA PRO A 278 17.85 17.79 -36.48
C PRO A 278 19.22 17.70 -35.80
N GLU A 279 20.05 18.68 -36.01
CA GLU A 279 21.32 18.90 -35.34
C GLU A 279 21.11 18.88 -33.80
N GLU A 280 21.93 18.09 -33.11
CA GLU A 280 22.11 18.19 -31.66
C GLU A 280 22.63 19.59 -31.32
N VAL A 281 21.73 20.41 -30.79
CA VAL A 281 22.10 21.65 -30.13
C VAL A 281 22.72 21.35 -28.81
N SER A 282 24.04 21.38 -28.79
CA SER A 282 24.86 21.40 -27.58
C SER A 282 24.50 22.66 -26.77
N GLN A 283 23.63 22.54 -25.77
CA GLN A 283 23.45 23.58 -24.74
C GLN A 283 24.19 23.19 -23.50
N SER A 284 25.45 23.55 -23.42
CA SER A 284 26.17 23.84 -22.22
C SER A 284 25.80 25.25 -21.78
N GLN A 285 24.92 25.36 -20.80
CA GLN A 285 24.86 26.49 -19.88
C GLN A 285 24.58 25.93 -18.50
N GLY A 286 25.66 25.89 -17.69
CA GLY A 286 25.55 25.70 -16.27
C GLY A 286 24.83 26.92 -15.68
N GLU A 287 23.60 26.72 -15.29
CA GLU A 287 22.94 27.57 -14.30
C GLU A 287 23.49 27.14 -12.92
N GLU A 288 24.41 27.92 -12.39
CA GLU A 288 24.78 27.91 -10.99
C GLU A 288 23.49 28.21 -10.19
N GLN A 289 22.91 27.17 -9.59
CA GLN A 289 21.89 27.37 -8.56
C GLN A 289 22.60 28.11 -7.40
N PRO A 290 22.03 29.21 -6.90
CA PRO A 290 22.57 29.87 -5.71
C PRO A 290 22.54 28.87 -4.57
N GLU A 291 23.70 28.59 -4.03
CA GLU A 291 23.91 27.77 -2.82
C GLU A 291 23.10 28.42 -1.69
N LEU A 292 22.00 27.76 -1.30
CA LEU A 292 21.11 28.24 -0.24
C LEU A 292 21.90 28.18 1.07
N ASP A 293 22.28 29.33 1.61
CA ASP A 293 23.01 29.41 2.87
C ASP A 293 22.08 29.04 4.05
N VAL A 294 22.08 27.74 4.34
CA VAL A 294 21.22 27.14 5.38
C VAL A 294 21.56 27.69 6.76
N ASP A 295 22.82 28.06 6.99
CA ASP A 295 23.29 28.59 8.28
C ASP A 295 22.76 30.03 8.52
N ALA A 296 22.62 30.82 7.47
CA ALA A 296 21.99 32.13 7.56
C ALA A 296 20.49 32.05 7.92
N ILE A 297 19.78 31.08 7.32
CA ILE A 297 18.34 30.86 7.62
C ILE A 297 18.14 30.36 9.06
N ILE A 298 19.01 29.48 9.54
CA ILE A 298 18.94 28.99 10.93
C ILE A 298 19.19 30.14 11.92
N ALA A 299 20.16 31.04 11.64
CA ALA A 299 20.45 32.18 12.49
C ALA A 299 19.26 33.15 12.57
N GLU A 300 18.56 33.40 11.45
CA GLU A 300 17.38 34.26 11.40
C GLU A 300 16.22 33.68 12.22
N ILE A 301 15.96 32.38 12.09
CA ILE A 301 14.90 31.69 12.87
C ILE A 301 15.21 31.75 14.39
N LEU A 302 16.46 31.56 14.80
CA LEU A 302 16.84 31.63 16.22
C LEU A 302 16.66 33.02 16.77
N GLN A 303 16.96 34.06 16.00
CA GLN A 303 16.76 35.47 16.41
C GLN A 303 15.28 35.82 16.54
N GLU A 304 14.42 35.29 15.70
CA GLU A 304 12.96 35.49 15.77
C GLU A 304 12.35 34.79 16.99
N ILE A 305 12.85 33.62 17.37
CA ILE A 305 12.43 32.90 18.57
C ILE A 305 12.81 33.67 19.83
N ASP A 306 14.02 34.20 19.92
CA ASP A 306 14.50 35.00 21.08
C ASP A 306 13.71 36.31 21.24
N SER A 307 13.30 36.95 20.14
CA SER A 307 12.49 38.17 20.17
C SER A 307 11.04 37.95 20.63
N ASN A 308 10.51 36.74 20.52
CA ASN A 308 9.16 36.36 20.93
C ASN A 308 9.08 35.87 22.40
N ILE A 309 10.21 35.66 23.07
CA ILE A 309 10.30 35.15 24.46
C ILE A 309 10.53 36.32 25.46
N THR A 310 10.88 37.50 24.97
CA THR A 310 11.06 38.71 25.79
C THR A 310 9.85 39.60 25.80
#